data_4376885a1bdbcbed02b3ffa40a1af92e
#
_entry.id   4376885a1bdbcbed02b3ffa40a1af92e
#
_cell.length_a   1.000
_cell.length_b   1.000
_cell.length_c   1.000
_cell.angle_alpha   90.00
_cell.angle_beta   90.00
_cell.angle_gamma   90.00
#
_symmetry.space_group_name_H-M   'P 1'
#
loop_
_entity.id
_entity.type
_entity.pdbx_description
1 polymer ?
#
loop_
_entity_poly.entity_id
_entity_poly.type
_entity_poly.pdbx_seq_one_letter_code
_entity_poly.pdbx_strand_id
1 'polypeptide(L)'
;MKNILLPTDFSENALNAAIYALHLYKDEPCRFIFLNAYDVNGYFANSILMPIPGMHTLEEAKNLSVEKLEHLVHELSEKYSNANHTFSSISQNDHLVKAVNLQIEASSIEAVIIGTQGSTAAHDVAYGTNTKNIMEEVRNCPVMAIPSHVKYNGINEVVLPTGYKMDFRPGYFNFIKTFLKKNNAALRILHVEENIALSEEQQFRKNSLEAILKDTPHSFHHLAFVTVPIGIYCFTESRGSDMIAFLNKKHSFFENLLLEPLYKNLGNYSQIPVLVLQL
;
A
#
# COMPACT_ATOMS: atom_id res chain seq x y z
N MET A 1 14.36 -10.64 -12.27
CA MET A 1 13.08 -10.03 -12.67
C MET A 1 12.22 -9.98 -11.42
N LYS A 2 11.68 -8.81 -11.06
CA LYS A 2 10.82 -8.61 -9.89
C LYS A 2 9.38 -8.95 -10.24
N ASN A 3 8.65 -9.58 -9.31
CA ASN A 3 7.21 -9.80 -9.46
C ASN A 3 6.44 -8.75 -8.66
N ILE A 4 5.59 -7.98 -9.31
CA ILE A 4 4.74 -6.97 -8.68
C ILE A 4 3.29 -7.45 -8.76
N LEU A 5 2.64 -7.63 -7.63
CA LEU A 5 1.26 -8.07 -7.55
C LEU A 5 0.32 -6.86 -7.53
N LEU A 6 -0.64 -6.85 -8.45
CA LEU A 6 -1.60 -5.77 -8.67
C LEU A 6 -3.03 -6.29 -8.48
N PRO A 7 -3.56 -6.28 -7.24
CA PRO A 7 -4.97 -6.59 -7.03
C PRO A 7 -5.87 -5.59 -7.76
N THR A 8 -6.89 -6.09 -8.47
CA THR A 8 -7.81 -5.25 -9.24
C THR A 8 -9.26 -5.69 -9.09
N ASP A 9 -10.14 -4.71 -8.95
CA ASP A 9 -11.59 -4.81 -9.10
C ASP A 9 -12.08 -4.11 -10.39
N PHE A 10 -11.14 -3.81 -11.28
CA PHE A 10 -11.35 -3.09 -12.53
C PHE A 10 -11.84 -1.64 -12.37
N SER A 11 -11.77 -1.07 -11.17
CA SER A 11 -12.07 0.34 -10.93
C SER A 11 -10.98 1.24 -11.50
N GLU A 12 -11.33 2.52 -11.74
CA GLU A 12 -10.35 3.55 -12.16
C GLU A 12 -9.22 3.71 -11.14
N ASN A 13 -9.51 3.53 -9.85
CA ASN A 13 -8.49 3.59 -8.81
C ASN A 13 -7.50 2.41 -8.87
N ALA A 14 -8.00 1.19 -9.11
CA ALA A 14 -7.13 0.03 -9.33
C ALA A 14 -6.28 0.20 -10.60
N LEU A 15 -6.87 0.74 -11.67
CA LEU A 15 -6.14 1.08 -12.90
C LEU A 15 -5.07 2.14 -12.64
N ASN A 16 -5.39 3.20 -11.87
CA ASN A 16 -4.41 4.20 -11.50
C ASN A 16 -3.23 3.62 -10.71
N ALA A 17 -3.51 2.73 -9.75
CA ALA A 17 -2.45 2.04 -8.99
C ALA A 17 -1.56 1.18 -9.89
N ALA A 18 -2.13 0.50 -10.88
CA ALA A 18 -1.37 -0.25 -11.87
C ALA A 18 -0.47 0.66 -12.72
N ILE A 19 -1.00 1.76 -13.25
CA ILE A 19 -0.22 2.73 -14.03
C ILE A 19 0.90 3.35 -13.18
N TYR A 20 0.61 3.68 -11.92
CA TYR A 20 1.63 4.14 -10.98
C TYR A 20 2.76 3.12 -10.82
N ALA A 21 2.43 1.84 -10.66
CA ALA A 21 3.41 0.76 -10.57
C ALA A 21 4.27 0.63 -11.83
N LEU A 22 3.68 0.71 -13.02
CA LEU A 22 4.40 0.68 -14.29
C LEU A 22 5.43 1.80 -14.40
N HIS A 23 5.06 3.01 -13.98
CA HIS A 23 6.00 4.14 -13.97
C HIS A 23 7.08 4.02 -12.88
N LEU A 24 6.71 3.56 -11.68
CA LEU A 24 7.64 3.37 -10.56
C LEU A 24 8.75 2.37 -10.91
N TYR A 25 8.44 1.33 -11.66
CA TYR A 25 9.37 0.25 -12.03
C TYR A 25 9.83 0.31 -13.51
N LYS A 26 9.66 1.46 -14.18
CA LYS A 26 9.92 1.61 -15.62
C LYS A 26 11.31 1.14 -16.09
N ASP A 27 12.33 1.33 -15.23
CA ASP A 27 13.72 1.04 -15.56
C ASP A 27 14.19 -0.33 -15.04
N GLU A 28 13.30 -1.17 -14.55
CA GLU A 28 13.62 -2.47 -13.98
C GLU A 28 12.92 -3.62 -14.72
N PRO A 29 13.60 -4.78 -14.84
CA PRO A 29 12.94 -5.99 -15.34
C PRO A 29 11.88 -6.47 -14.36
N CYS A 30 10.59 -6.26 -14.69
CA CYS A 30 9.45 -6.59 -13.85
C CYS A 30 8.41 -7.45 -14.58
N ARG A 31 7.80 -8.34 -13.81
CA ARG A 31 6.56 -9.02 -14.18
C ARG A 31 5.43 -8.44 -13.35
N PHE A 32 4.45 -7.84 -13.99
CA PHE A 32 3.23 -7.34 -13.37
C PHE A 32 2.16 -8.42 -13.41
N ILE A 33 1.67 -8.81 -12.23
CA ILE A 33 0.70 -9.89 -12.05
C ILE A 33 -0.61 -9.25 -11.59
N PHE A 34 -1.59 -9.18 -12.48
CA PHE A 34 -2.93 -8.68 -12.18
C PHE A 34 -3.75 -9.77 -11.51
N LEU A 35 -4.23 -9.52 -10.29
CA LEU A 35 -5.03 -10.45 -9.52
C LEU A 35 -6.45 -9.93 -9.37
N ASN A 36 -7.43 -10.61 -9.92
CA ASN A 36 -8.83 -10.41 -9.57
C ASN A 36 -9.31 -11.56 -8.69
N ALA A 37 -9.68 -11.21 -7.45
CA ALA A 37 -10.31 -12.12 -6.50
C ALA A 37 -11.80 -11.88 -6.47
N TYR A 38 -12.58 -12.95 -6.62
CA TYR A 38 -14.04 -12.94 -6.52
C TYR A 38 -14.52 -14.03 -5.57
N ASP A 39 -15.50 -13.73 -4.75
CA ASP A 39 -16.06 -14.68 -3.79
C ASP A 39 -17.56 -14.89 -4.06
N VAL A 40 -17.87 -16.03 -4.63
CA VAL A 40 -19.26 -16.43 -4.91
C VAL A 40 -19.98 -16.85 -3.65
N ASN A 41 -19.29 -17.39 -2.64
CA ASN A 41 -19.89 -17.85 -1.39
C ASN A 41 -20.32 -16.69 -0.50
N GLY A 42 -19.58 -15.56 -0.51
CA GLY A 42 -19.94 -14.35 0.22
C GLY A 42 -21.26 -13.73 -0.25
N TYR A 43 -21.58 -13.83 -1.53
CA TYR A 43 -22.87 -13.40 -2.07
C TYR A 43 -24.04 -14.28 -1.60
N PHE A 44 -23.84 -15.61 -1.47
CA PHE A 44 -24.89 -16.53 -1.01
C PHE A 44 -25.16 -16.40 0.50
N ALA A 45 -24.15 -16.14 1.32
CA ALA A 45 -24.31 -16.05 2.78
C ALA A 45 -25.19 -14.87 3.23
N ASN A 46 -25.20 -13.77 2.48
CA ASN A 46 -26.01 -12.58 2.77
C ASN A 46 -27.38 -12.57 2.06
N SER A 47 -27.68 -13.56 1.23
CA SER A 47 -28.87 -13.60 0.36
C SER A 47 -29.90 -14.65 0.76
N ILE A 48 -30.06 -14.95 2.06
CA ILE A 48 -31.01 -15.97 2.55
C ILE A 48 -32.47 -15.64 2.20
N LEU A 49 -32.81 -14.48 1.70
CA LEU A 49 -34.18 -14.04 1.52
C LEU A 49 -34.66 -13.67 0.11
N MET A 50 -33.78 -13.52 -0.90
CA MET A 50 -34.19 -13.37 -2.31
C MET A 50 -33.05 -13.65 -3.29
N PRO A 51 -33.23 -14.49 -4.34
CA PRO A 51 -32.29 -14.51 -5.45
C PRO A 51 -32.38 -13.15 -6.16
N ILE A 52 -31.29 -12.40 -6.16
CA ILE A 52 -31.21 -11.17 -6.96
C ILE A 52 -31.20 -11.61 -8.43
N PRO A 53 -32.11 -11.10 -9.29
CA PRO A 53 -32.06 -11.40 -10.70
C PRO A 53 -30.72 -10.97 -11.30
N GLY A 54 -29.96 -11.91 -11.90
CA GLY A 54 -28.64 -11.66 -12.47
C GLY A 54 -27.46 -12.16 -11.63
N MET A 55 -27.66 -12.94 -10.56
CA MET A 55 -26.58 -13.61 -9.87
C MET A 55 -25.95 -14.66 -10.78
N HIS A 56 -24.69 -14.41 -11.10
CA HIS A 56 -23.87 -15.27 -11.94
C HIS A 56 -23.55 -16.59 -11.21
N THR A 57 -23.54 -17.66 -11.97
CA THR A 57 -22.97 -18.93 -11.51
C THR A 57 -21.46 -18.74 -11.25
N LEU A 58 -20.84 -19.67 -10.53
CA LEU A 58 -19.39 -19.66 -10.33
C LEU A 58 -18.63 -19.58 -11.66
N GLU A 59 -19.14 -20.27 -12.67
CA GLU A 59 -18.53 -20.31 -14.00
C GLU A 59 -18.66 -18.96 -14.74
N GLU A 60 -19.82 -18.31 -14.66
CA GLU A 60 -20.02 -16.98 -15.22
C GLU A 60 -19.14 -15.93 -14.54
N ALA A 61 -19.04 -15.96 -13.21
CA ALA A 61 -18.15 -15.06 -12.45
C ALA A 61 -16.68 -15.26 -12.83
N LYS A 62 -16.25 -16.52 -13.01
CA LYS A 62 -14.90 -16.85 -13.47
C LYS A 62 -14.66 -16.34 -14.88
N ASN A 63 -15.57 -16.61 -15.80
CA ASN A 63 -15.42 -16.19 -17.20
C ASN A 63 -15.37 -14.68 -17.32
N LEU A 64 -16.22 -13.96 -16.62
CA LEU A 64 -16.20 -12.50 -16.58
C LEU A 64 -14.88 -11.95 -15.99
N SER A 65 -14.37 -12.56 -14.93
CA SER A 65 -13.08 -12.20 -14.33
C SER A 65 -11.91 -12.40 -15.31
N VAL A 66 -11.89 -13.55 -16.00
CA VAL A 66 -10.87 -13.87 -17.00
C VAL A 66 -10.92 -12.89 -18.17
N GLU A 67 -12.10 -12.68 -18.76
CA GLU A 67 -12.31 -11.77 -19.89
C GLU A 67 -11.84 -10.33 -19.55
N LYS A 68 -12.23 -9.81 -18.40
CA LYS A 68 -11.84 -8.47 -17.96
C LYS A 68 -10.31 -8.36 -17.70
N LEU A 69 -9.71 -9.42 -17.15
CA LEU A 69 -8.26 -9.46 -16.92
C LEU A 69 -7.50 -9.50 -18.24
N GLU A 70 -7.93 -10.28 -19.21
CA GLU A 70 -7.32 -10.36 -20.56
C GLU A 70 -7.40 -9.01 -21.25
N HIS A 71 -8.56 -8.35 -21.20
CA HIS A 71 -8.72 -7.00 -21.76
C HIS A 71 -7.79 -5.98 -21.09
N LEU A 72 -7.74 -5.97 -19.75
CA LEU A 72 -6.88 -5.06 -18.99
C LEU A 72 -5.39 -5.27 -19.31
N VAL A 73 -4.95 -6.52 -19.34
CA VAL A 73 -3.56 -6.88 -19.65
C VAL A 73 -3.22 -6.47 -21.09
N HIS A 74 -4.10 -6.73 -22.04
CA HIS A 74 -3.91 -6.33 -23.44
C HIS A 74 -3.79 -4.81 -23.57
N GLU A 75 -4.74 -4.05 -23.04
CA GLU A 75 -4.74 -2.59 -23.08
C GLU A 75 -3.45 -1.99 -22.47
N LEU A 76 -3.05 -2.48 -21.29
CA LEU A 76 -1.86 -1.95 -20.62
C LEU A 76 -0.57 -2.36 -21.32
N SER A 77 -0.49 -3.55 -21.88
CA SER A 77 0.70 -4.01 -22.61
C SER A 77 0.92 -3.25 -23.90
N GLU A 78 -0.14 -2.84 -24.58
CA GLU A 78 -0.03 -1.99 -25.77
C GLU A 78 0.33 -0.55 -25.41
N LYS A 79 -0.40 0.04 -24.46
CA LYS A 79 -0.26 1.46 -24.11
C LYS A 79 1.03 1.79 -23.35
N TYR A 80 1.52 0.84 -22.53
CA TYR A 80 2.73 0.97 -21.72
C TYR A 80 3.79 -0.05 -22.12
N SER A 81 3.98 -0.25 -23.44
CA SER A 81 4.98 -1.16 -23.97
C SER A 81 6.37 -0.81 -23.44
N ASN A 82 7.03 -1.79 -22.80
CA ASN A 82 8.38 -1.67 -22.27
C ASN A 82 9.09 -3.02 -22.36
N ALA A 83 10.28 -3.05 -22.96
CA ALA A 83 11.04 -4.29 -23.13
C ALA A 83 11.43 -4.98 -21.81
N ASN A 84 11.45 -4.23 -20.71
CA ASN A 84 11.73 -4.76 -19.38
C ASN A 84 10.49 -5.32 -18.66
N HIS A 85 9.28 -5.15 -19.23
CA HIS A 85 8.04 -5.50 -18.57
C HIS A 85 7.37 -6.71 -19.21
N THR A 86 6.87 -7.59 -18.37
CA THR A 86 5.97 -8.68 -18.77
C THR A 86 4.70 -8.61 -17.94
N PHE A 87 3.60 -9.06 -18.54
CA PHE A 87 2.27 -8.99 -17.92
C PHE A 87 1.69 -10.40 -17.79
N SER A 88 0.99 -10.64 -16.72
CA SER A 88 0.21 -11.87 -16.51
C SER A 88 -1.00 -11.59 -15.63
N SER A 89 -1.99 -12.45 -15.68
CA SER A 89 -3.23 -12.32 -14.92
C SER A 89 -3.56 -13.59 -14.14
N ILE A 90 -4.25 -13.43 -13.02
CA ILE A 90 -4.74 -14.50 -12.13
C ILE A 90 -6.16 -14.16 -11.75
N SER A 91 -7.08 -15.06 -12.10
CA SER A 91 -8.48 -15.05 -11.68
C SER A 91 -8.67 -16.08 -10.56
N GLN A 92 -9.01 -15.63 -9.37
CA GLN A 92 -9.04 -16.45 -8.16
C GLN A 92 -10.40 -16.40 -7.47
N ASN A 93 -11.04 -17.56 -7.29
CA ASN A 93 -12.24 -17.66 -6.45
C ASN A 93 -11.81 -17.78 -4.99
N ASP A 94 -11.68 -16.67 -4.31
CA ASP A 94 -11.36 -16.58 -2.88
C ASP A 94 -11.53 -15.14 -2.37
N HIS A 95 -11.50 -14.95 -1.05
CA HIS A 95 -11.37 -13.62 -0.45
C HIS A 95 -10.02 -12.97 -0.82
N LEU A 96 -10.03 -11.67 -1.06
CA LEU A 96 -8.88 -10.95 -1.61
C LEU A 96 -7.59 -11.15 -0.79
N VAL A 97 -7.63 -11.01 0.54
CA VAL A 97 -6.45 -11.18 1.40
C VAL A 97 -5.85 -12.57 1.27
N LYS A 98 -6.72 -13.60 1.25
CA LYS A 98 -6.27 -14.99 1.09
C LYS A 98 -5.66 -15.22 -0.29
N ALA A 99 -6.30 -14.71 -1.35
CA ALA A 99 -5.78 -14.80 -2.71
C ALA A 99 -4.41 -14.13 -2.84
N VAL A 100 -4.22 -12.94 -2.24
CA VAL A 100 -2.93 -12.24 -2.20
C VAL A 100 -1.87 -13.03 -1.46
N ASN A 101 -2.16 -13.54 -0.27
CA ASN A 101 -1.20 -14.34 0.51
C ASN A 101 -0.79 -15.62 -0.23
N LEU A 102 -1.73 -16.31 -0.89
CA LEU A 102 -1.43 -17.47 -1.74
C LEU A 102 -0.44 -17.12 -2.86
N GLN A 103 -0.58 -15.96 -3.50
CA GLN A 103 0.35 -15.53 -4.54
C GLN A 103 1.72 -15.15 -3.99
N ILE A 104 1.78 -14.56 -2.79
CA ILE A 104 3.05 -14.26 -2.12
C ILE A 104 3.81 -15.55 -1.78
N GLU A 105 3.09 -16.59 -1.31
CA GLU A 105 3.68 -17.90 -1.02
C GLU A 105 4.12 -18.67 -2.28
N ALA A 106 3.32 -18.58 -3.35
CA ALA A 106 3.58 -19.30 -4.60
C ALA A 106 4.66 -18.65 -5.47
N SER A 107 4.89 -17.36 -5.30
CA SER A 107 5.79 -16.56 -6.15
C SER A 107 6.58 -15.58 -5.30
N SER A 108 7.83 -15.32 -5.66
CA SER A 108 8.63 -14.29 -4.99
C SER A 108 8.09 -12.90 -5.34
N ILE A 109 7.04 -12.46 -4.67
CA ILE A 109 6.44 -11.12 -4.85
C ILE A 109 7.32 -10.08 -4.15
N GLU A 110 7.77 -9.07 -4.90
CA GLU A 110 8.57 -7.95 -4.39
C GLU A 110 7.71 -6.96 -3.60
N ALA A 111 6.51 -6.65 -4.13
CA ALA A 111 5.55 -5.75 -3.52
C ALA A 111 4.12 -6.00 -4.02
N VAL A 112 3.14 -5.72 -3.18
CA VAL A 112 1.72 -5.61 -3.55
C VAL A 112 1.40 -4.13 -3.72
N ILE A 113 0.83 -3.72 -4.87
CA ILE A 113 0.43 -2.34 -5.12
C ILE A 113 -1.07 -2.31 -5.41
N ILE A 114 -1.82 -1.54 -4.62
CA ILE A 114 -3.29 -1.52 -4.65
C ILE A 114 -3.81 -0.08 -4.60
N GLY A 115 -4.97 0.18 -5.17
CA GLY A 115 -5.68 1.45 -5.01
C GLY A 115 -6.20 1.63 -3.58
N THR A 116 -6.35 2.87 -3.12
CA THR A 116 -6.88 3.14 -1.76
C THR A 116 -8.37 2.88 -1.62
N GLN A 117 -9.14 2.92 -2.71
CA GLN A 117 -10.58 2.73 -2.74
C GLN A 117 -10.95 1.72 -3.83
N GLY A 118 -12.03 0.98 -3.65
CA GLY A 118 -12.60 0.10 -4.68
C GLY A 118 -13.83 0.73 -5.34
N SER A 119 -14.44 -0.02 -6.26
CA SER A 119 -15.62 0.39 -7.03
C SER A 119 -16.85 0.73 -6.17
N THR A 120 -16.90 0.24 -4.93
CA THR A 120 -18.03 0.41 -3.99
C THR A 120 -17.78 1.39 -2.86
N ALA A 121 -16.59 2.02 -2.80
CA ALA A 121 -16.25 2.93 -1.72
C ALA A 121 -17.03 4.24 -1.80
N ALA A 122 -17.57 4.69 -0.66
CA ALA A 122 -18.14 6.03 -0.53
C ALA A 122 -17.02 7.10 -0.69
N HIS A 123 -17.35 8.23 -1.29
CA HIS A 123 -16.39 9.32 -1.57
C HIS A 123 -15.66 9.86 -0.33
N ASP A 124 -16.23 9.65 0.86
CA ASP A 124 -15.70 10.19 2.12
C ASP A 124 -14.78 9.23 2.88
N VAL A 125 -14.44 8.07 2.31
CA VAL A 125 -13.59 7.05 2.95
C VAL A 125 -12.21 7.08 2.33
N ALA A 126 -11.17 7.38 3.13
CA ALA A 126 -9.78 7.44 2.67
C ALA A 126 -9.28 6.08 2.14
N TYR A 127 -9.65 4.98 2.83
CA TYR A 127 -9.28 3.62 2.45
C TYR A 127 -10.49 2.70 2.49
N GLY A 128 -10.75 2.00 1.39
CA GLY A 128 -11.76 0.95 1.33
C GLY A 128 -11.40 -0.26 2.22
N THR A 129 -12.41 -1.04 2.60
CA THR A 129 -12.23 -2.22 3.47
C THR A 129 -11.18 -3.20 2.93
N ASN A 130 -11.19 -3.48 1.64
CA ASN A 130 -10.22 -4.38 1.01
C ASN A 130 -8.78 -3.88 1.15
N THR A 131 -8.56 -2.58 0.92
CA THR A 131 -7.22 -1.98 1.04
C THR A 131 -6.74 -2.00 2.49
N LYS A 132 -7.61 -1.71 3.45
CA LYS A 132 -7.29 -1.83 4.89
C LYS A 132 -6.88 -3.25 5.25
N ASN A 133 -7.69 -4.24 4.89
CA ASN A 133 -7.41 -5.64 5.19
C ASN A 133 -6.09 -6.10 4.55
N ILE A 134 -5.79 -5.68 3.31
CA ILE A 134 -4.51 -5.97 2.65
C ILE A 134 -3.34 -5.36 3.41
N MET A 135 -3.44 -4.09 3.81
CA MET A 135 -2.38 -3.42 4.58
C MET A 135 -2.15 -4.06 5.96
N GLU A 136 -3.22 -4.55 6.59
CA GLU A 136 -3.17 -5.12 7.94
C GLU A 136 -2.79 -6.59 7.97
N GLU A 137 -3.29 -7.40 7.04
CA GLU A 137 -3.25 -8.86 7.12
C GLU A 137 -2.23 -9.51 6.18
N VAL A 138 -1.79 -8.83 5.11
CA VAL A 138 -0.68 -9.33 4.28
C VAL A 138 0.59 -9.42 5.13
N ARG A 139 1.36 -10.49 4.94
CA ARG A 139 2.61 -10.74 5.67
C ARG A 139 3.75 -10.97 4.69
N ASN A 140 4.97 -10.70 5.17
CA ASN A 140 6.21 -11.00 4.45
C ASN A 140 6.35 -10.31 3.09
N CYS A 141 5.50 -9.33 2.78
CA CYS A 141 5.56 -8.58 1.53
C CYS A 141 5.14 -7.13 1.77
N PRO A 142 5.89 -6.14 1.30
CA PRO A 142 5.49 -4.74 1.37
C PRO A 142 4.19 -4.49 0.60
N VAL A 143 3.33 -3.64 1.17
CA VAL A 143 2.09 -3.21 0.52
C VAL A 143 2.13 -1.72 0.27
N MET A 144 1.83 -1.30 -0.95
CA MET A 144 1.76 0.11 -1.33
C MET A 144 0.33 0.46 -1.75
N ALA A 145 -0.30 1.38 -1.04
CA ALA A 145 -1.64 1.88 -1.35
C ALA A 145 -1.55 3.23 -2.08
N ILE A 146 -2.13 3.31 -3.27
CA ILE A 146 -2.04 4.47 -4.16
C ILE A 146 -3.39 5.19 -4.23
N PRO A 147 -3.48 6.47 -3.84
CA PRO A 147 -4.69 7.27 -3.98
C PRO A 147 -5.10 7.48 -5.44
N SER A 148 -6.41 7.57 -5.70
CA SER A 148 -6.96 7.64 -7.07
C SER A 148 -6.49 8.83 -7.89
N HIS A 149 -6.24 9.96 -7.24
CA HIS A 149 -5.82 11.20 -7.89
C HIS A 149 -4.29 11.34 -8.02
N VAL A 150 -3.51 10.47 -7.35
CA VAL A 150 -2.05 10.55 -7.36
C VAL A 150 -1.48 9.89 -8.61
N LYS A 151 -0.72 10.65 -9.37
CA LYS A 151 0.09 10.15 -10.49
C LYS A 151 1.54 10.06 -10.07
N TYR A 152 2.27 9.09 -10.63
CA TYR A 152 3.70 8.97 -10.38
C TYR A 152 4.47 10.15 -10.96
N ASN A 153 5.24 10.84 -10.14
CA ASN A 153 6.10 11.95 -10.53
C ASN A 153 7.51 11.84 -9.90
N GLY A 154 7.98 10.62 -9.67
CA GLY A 154 9.23 10.37 -8.93
C GLY A 154 8.97 10.24 -7.42
N ILE A 155 9.98 9.75 -6.71
CA ILE A 155 10.03 9.68 -5.25
C ILE A 155 11.33 10.31 -4.79
N ASN A 156 11.27 11.43 -4.07
CA ASN A 156 12.42 12.13 -3.54
C ASN A 156 12.49 12.07 -2.01
N GLU A 157 11.31 12.00 -1.38
CA GLU A 157 11.20 12.01 0.07
C GLU A 157 10.13 11.04 0.57
N VAL A 158 10.53 10.17 1.51
CA VAL A 158 9.62 9.26 2.21
C VAL A 158 9.62 9.61 3.70
N VAL A 159 8.45 9.78 4.30
CA VAL A 159 8.30 10.03 5.74
C VAL A 159 8.03 8.71 6.46
N LEU A 160 8.79 8.44 7.53
CA LEU A 160 8.61 7.28 8.41
C LEU A 160 8.20 7.78 9.81
N PRO A 161 6.91 7.83 10.13
CA PRO A 161 6.47 8.15 11.48
C PRO A 161 6.84 7.04 12.46
N THR A 162 7.34 7.41 13.64
CA THR A 162 7.69 6.44 14.67
C THR A 162 7.58 7.02 16.09
N GLY A 163 6.99 6.26 17.01
CA GLY A 163 7.00 6.56 18.44
C GLY A 163 8.20 5.98 19.18
N TYR A 164 9.15 5.32 18.50
CA TYR A 164 10.25 4.56 19.10
C TYR A 164 9.81 3.55 20.18
N LYS A 165 8.60 2.97 20.01
CA LYS A 165 8.00 2.03 20.98
C LYS A 165 8.29 0.55 20.67
N MET A 166 9.13 0.29 19.68
CA MET A 166 9.51 -1.07 19.27
C MET A 166 11.01 -1.15 18.98
N ASP A 167 11.55 -2.36 19.10
CA ASP A 167 12.93 -2.62 18.71
C ASP A 167 13.03 -2.73 17.19
N PHE A 168 14.01 -2.05 16.61
CA PHE A 168 14.27 -2.08 15.19
C PHE A 168 15.28 -3.18 14.85
N ARG A 169 15.00 -3.94 13.78
CA ARG A 169 15.91 -4.94 13.23
C ARG A 169 16.32 -4.57 11.81
N PRO A 170 17.57 -4.78 11.41
CA PRO A 170 18.04 -4.43 10.06
C PRO A 170 17.15 -4.98 8.94
N GLY A 171 16.65 -6.22 9.09
CA GLY A 171 15.78 -6.87 8.10
C GLY A 171 14.49 -6.11 7.77
N TYR A 172 13.94 -5.38 8.74
CA TYR A 172 12.71 -4.59 8.53
C TYR A 172 12.89 -3.44 7.52
N PHE A 173 14.13 -3.03 7.29
CA PHE A 173 14.47 -1.89 6.44
C PHE A 173 15.06 -2.29 5.10
N ASN A 174 15.21 -3.57 4.79
CA ASN A 174 15.85 -4.02 3.56
C ASN A 174 15.13 -3.50 2.32
N PHE A 175 13.80 -3.64 2.29
CA PHE A 175 13.01 -3.15 1.17
C PHE A 175 13.13 -1.63 1.02
N ILE A 176 12.86 -0.87 2.10
CA ILE A 176 12.85 0.59 2.01
C ILE A 176 14.24 1.16 1.68
N LYS A 177 15.32 0.58 2.20
CA LYS A 177 16.69 1.01 1.85
C LYS A 177 16.98 0.82 0.36
N THR A 178 16.60 -0.33 -0.20
CA THR A 178 16.73 -0.60 -1.64
C THR A 178 15.85 0.35 -2.46
N PHE A 179 14.62 0.57 -2.01
CA PHE A 179 13.65 1.48 -2.63
C PHE A 179 14.16 2.93 -2.66
N LEU A 180 14.64 3.44 -1.54
CA LEU A 180 15.20 4.80 -1.43
C LEU A 180 16.43 4.97 -2.30
N LYS A 181 17.35 4.00 -2.26
CA LYS A 181 18.57 4.03 -3.09
C LYS A 181 18.24 4.08 -4.58
N LYS A 182 17.30 3.25 -5.02
CA LYS A 182 16.83 3.21 -6.42
C LYS A 182 16.28 4.56 -6.87
N ASN A 183 15.46 5.20 -6.05
CA ASN A 183 14.80 6.46 -6.39
C ASN A 183 15.67 7.70 -6.08
N ASN A 184 16.89 7.52 -5.55
CA ASN A 184 17.73 8.59 -5.01
C ASN A 184 16.99 9.46 -3.98
N ALA A 185 16.17 8.81 -3.15
CA ALA A 185 15.26 9.42 -2.19
C ALA A 185 15.84 9.44 -0.77
N ALA A 186 15.36 10.38 0.05
CA ALA A 186 15.74 10.49 1.44
C ALA A 186 14.60 10.05 2.38
N LEU A 187 14.96 9.47 3.54
CA LEU A 187 14.03 9.07 4.58
C LEU A 187 13.94 10.15 5.66
N ARG A 188 12.71 10.60 5.98
CA ARG A 188 12.44 11.52 7.09
C ARG A 188 11.81 10.75 8.23
N ILE A 189 12.56 10.50 9.29
CA ILE A 189 12.05 9.83 10.48
C ILE A 189 11.35 10.90 11.32
N LEU A 190 10.02 10.77 11.45
CA LEU A 190 9.20 11.74 12.16
C LEU A 190 8.70 11.16 13.48
N HIS A 191 9.07 11.82 14.58
CA HIS A 191 8.50 11.57 15.91
C HIS A 191 7.49 12.66 16.25
N VAL A 192 6.29 12.25 16.61
CA VAL A 192 5.23 13.18 17.05
C VAL A 192 4.76 12.72 18.44
N GLU A 193 4.89 13.59 19.42
CA GLU A 193 4.50 13.30 20.80
C GLU A 193 4.15 14.59 21.55
N GLU A 194 3.32 14.51 22.59
CA GLU A 194 2.98 15.65 23.44
C GLU A 194 4.19 16.13 24.26
N ASN A 195 5.09 15.23 24.65
CA ASN A 195 6.29 15.52 25.42
C ASN A 195 7.47 15.87 24.51
N ILE A 196 8.30 16.84 24.94
CA ILE A 196 9.48 17.29 24.18
C ILE A 196 10.65 16.28 24.30
N ALA A 197 10.79 15.61 25.44
CA ALA A 197 11.93 14.74 25.71
C ALA A 197 11.58 13.26 25.51
N LEU A 198 12.43 12.55 24.75
CA LEU A 198 12.38 11.10 24.63
C LEU A 198 12.76 10.44 25.97
N SER A 199 12.11 9.32 26.32
CA SER A 199 12.59 8.47 27.41
C SER A 199 13.96 7.85 27.04
N GLU A 200 14.70 7.35 28.05
CA GLU A 200 15.97 6.65 27.82
C GLU A 200 15.79 5.47 26.84
N GLU A 201 14.70 4.74 26.96
CA GLU A 201 14.36 3.61 26.09
C GLU A 201 14.08 4.06 24.65
N GLN A 202 13.35 5.13 24.46
CA GLN A 202 13.09 5.72 23.13
C GLN A 202 14.40 6.26 22.52
N GLN A 203 15.25 6.88 23.32
CA GLN A 203 16.56 7.36 22.85
C GLN A 203 17.47 6.20 22.43
N PHE A 204 17.50 5.10 23.17
CA PHE A 204 18.23 3.90 22.80
C PHE A 204 17.75 3.34 21.47
N ARG A 205 16.41 3.22 21.27
CA ARG A 205 15.81 2.74 20.02
C ARG A 205 16.07 3.70 18.86
N LYS A 206 16.03 4.99 19.08
CA LYS A 206 16.40 6.00 18.07
C LYS A 206 17.84 5.79 17.60
N ASN A 207 18.78 5.64 18.52
CA ASN A 207 20.20 5.40 18.20
C ASN A 207 20.39 4.08 17.44
N SER A 208 19.64 3.03 17.80
CA SER A 208 19.62 1.76 17.07
C SER A 208 19.11 1.95 15.62
N LEU A 209 18.04 2.72 15.43
CA LEU A 209 17.50 3.03 14.10
C LEU A 209 18.52 3.84 13.27
N GLU A 210 19.18 4.82 13.87
CA GLU A 210 20.23 5.61 13.22
C GLU A 210 21.39 4.71 12.73
N ALA A 211 21.84 3.78 13.57
CA ALA A 211 22.87 2.81 13.19
C ALA A 211 22.44 1.91 12.01
N ILE A 212 21.16 1.48 11.98
CA ILE A 212 20.60 0.69 10.86
C ILE A 212 20.58 1.50 9.56
N LEU A 213 20.32 2.81 9.64
CA LEU A 213 20.12 3.69 8.49
C LEU A 213 21.39 4.43 8.04
N LYS A 214 22.55 4.21 8.67
CA LYS A 214 23.80 4.97 8.46
C LYS A 214 24.19 5.18 6.99
N ASP A 215 23.88 4.20 6.12
CA ASP A 215 24.22 4.23 4.68
C ASP A 215 23.04 4.68 3.80
N THR A 216 22.01 5.25 4.42
CA THR A 216 20.79 5.73 3.75
C THR A 216 20.65 7.22 4.00
N PRO A 217 20.43 8.08 2.99
CA PRO A 217 20.12 9.48 3.22
C PRO A 217 18.92 9.64 4.14
N HIS A 218 19.09 10.17 5.34
CA HIS A 218 18.00 10.31 6.30
C HIS A 218 18.19 11.52 7.24
N SER A 219 17.10 11.91 7.89
CA SER A 219 17.09 12.91 8.97
C SER A 219 15.99 12.61 9.97
N PHE A 220 16.22 13.00 11.22
CA PHE A 220 15.26 12.88 12.31
C PHE A 220 14.56 14.21 12.56
N HIS A 221 13.26 14.15 12.75
CA HIS A 221 12.38 15.29 13.01
C HIS A 221 11.51 15.00 14.22
N HIS A 222 11.21 16.03 14.98
CA HIS A 222 10.32 15.95 16.14
C HIS A 222 9.28 17.07 16.07
N LEU A 223 8.01 16.69 16.22
CA LEU A 223 6.91 17.63 16.42
C LEU A 223 6.28 17.37 17.78
N ALA A 224 6.15 18.44 18.57
CA ALA A 224 5.52 18.40 19.88
C ALA A 224 4.21 19.21 19.87
N PHE A 225 3.37 18.99 20.88
CA PHE A 225 2.12 19.71 21.11
C PHE A 225 1.08 19.59 19.99
N VAL A 226 1.13 18.49 19.24
CA VAL A 226 0.19 18.17 18.19
C VAL A 226 -0.13 16.68 18.23
N THR A 227 -1.35 16.29 17.85
CA THR A 227 -1.70 14.87 17.75
C THR A 227 -0.91 14.21 16.61
N VAL A 228 -0.61 12.90 16.77
CA VAL A 228 0.19 12.15 15.80
C VAL A 228 -0.33 12.29 14.37
N PRO A 229 -1.62 12.13 14.11
CA PRO A 229 -2.14 12.25 12.77
C PRO A 229 -1.99 13.66 12.17
N ILE A 230 -2.33 14.72 12.94
CA ILE A 230 -2.17 16.11 12.48
C ILE A 230 -0.69 16.43 12.23
N GLY A 231 0.20 15.97 13.11
CA GLY A 231 1.64 16.17 12.96
C GLY A 231 2.20 15.53 11.69
N ILE A 232 1.79 14.29 11.38
CA ILE A 232 2.18 13.61 10.15
C ILE A 232 1.67 14.38 8.93
N TYR A 233 0.41 14.77 8.94
CA TYR A 233 -0.18 15.52 7.84
C TYR A 233 0.55 16.85 7.60
N CYS A 234 0.62 17.69 8.60
CA CYS A 234 1.28 19.00 8.47
C CYS A 234 2.74 18.85 8.02
N PHE A 235 3.45 17.83 8.52
CA PHE A 235 4.82 17.58 8.13
C PHE A 235 4.94 17.18 6.66
N THR A 236 4.11 16.23 6.20
CA THR A 236 4.14 15.76 4.81
C THR A 236 3.73 16.84 3.82
N GLU A 237 2.64 17.56 4.11
CA GLU A 237 2.15 18.62 3.23
C GLU A 237 3.12 19.81 3.13
N SER A 238 3.65 20.28 4.27
CA SER A 238 4.58 21.42 4.28
C SER A 238 5.88 21.15 3.53
N ARG A 239 6.25 19.89 3.37
CA ARG A 239 7.47 19.47 2.68
C ARG A 239 7.24 19.01 1.25
N GLY A 240 6.01 18.76 0.87
CA GLY A 240 5.67 18.10 -0.39
C GLY A 240 6.26 16.67 -0.44
N SER A 241 6.17 15.91 0.66
CA SER A 241 6.71 14.55 0.72
C SER A 241 5.94 13.63 -0.22
N ASP A 242 6.61 12.67 -0.86
CA ASP A 242 6.03 11.85 -1.92
C ASP A 242 5.35 10.57 -1.41
N MET A 243 5.68 10.14 -0.18
CA MET A 243 5.18 8.88 0.39
C MET A 243 5.30 8.86 1.91
N ILE A 244 4.36 8.17 2.58
CA ILE A 244 4.49 7.81 3.99
C ILE A 244 4.76 6.31 4.10
N ALA A 245 5.77 5.91 4.87
CA ALA A 245 6.07 4.51 5.15
C ALA A 245 5.72 4.17 6.60
N PHE A 246 5.08 3.02 6.83
CA PHE A 246 4.77 2.51 8.15
C PHE A 246 5.38 1.12 8.37
N LEU A 247 5.79 0.85 9.61
CA LEU A 247 6.19 -0.47 10.07
C LEU A 247 4.98 -1.17 10.71
N ASN A 248 4.45 -2.21 10.08
CA ASN A 248 3.30 -2.94 10.58
C ASN A 248 3.74 -4.02 11.58
N LYS A 249 3.58 -3.72 12.87
CA LYS A 249 3.66 -4.70 13.95
C LYS A 249 2.26 -4.98 14.46
N LYS A 250 1.70 -6.17 14.15
CA LYS A 250 0.37 -6.66 14.58
C LYS A 250 -0.49 -5.65 15.39
N HIS A 251 -1.55 -5.17 14.78
CA HIS A 251 -2.75 -4.57 15.40
C HIS A 251 -2.72 -3.23 16.14
N SER A 252 -1.64 -2.45 16.25
CA SER A 252 -1.74 -1.31 17.18
C SER A 252 -1.54 0.10 16.61
N PHE A 253 -0.96 0.27 15.45
CA PHE A 253 -0.62 1.61 14.96
C PHE A 253 -1.57 2.09 13.84
N PHE A 254 -2.02 1.18 12.99
CA PHE A 254 -2.88 1.50 11.86
C PHE A 254 -4.29 1.90 12.28
N GLU A 255 -4.87 1.21 13.28
CA GLU A 255 -6.24 1.47 13.74
C GLU A 255 -6.44 2.93 14.15
N ASN A 256 -5.47 3.50 14.86
CA ASN A 256 -5.58 4.87 15.36
C ASN A 256 -5.15 5.94 14.35
N LEU A 257 -4.34 5.59 13.34
CA LEU A 257 -3.76 6.57 12.43
C LEU A 257 -4.51 6.69 11.11
N LEU A 258 -4.98 5.57 10.57
CA LEU A 258 -5.68 5.52 9.28
C LEU A 258 -7.20 5.41 9.44
N LEU A 259 -7.69 5.00 10.63
CA LEU A 259 -9.10 4.73 10.87
C LEU A 259 -9.84 5.87 11.56
N GLU A 260 -9.16 6.71 12.36
CA GLU A 260 -9.81 7.92 12.84
C GLU A 260 -9.85 8.97 11.73
N PRO A 261 -11.04 9.40 11.35
CA PRO A 261 -11.17 10.44 10.35
C PRO A 261 -10.72 11.78 10.89
N LEU A 262 -9.43 12.05 10.83
CA LEU A 262 -8.89 13.41 10.95
C LEU A 262 -9.58 14.39 10.00
N TYR A 263 -10.09 13.87 8.92
CA TYR A 263 -10.69 14.60 7.81
C TYR A 263 -12.11 15.10 8.06
N LYS A 264 -12.83 14.67 9.08
CA LYS A 264 -14.14 15.28 9.38
C LYS A 264 -14.06 16.80 9.50
N ASN A 265 -12.86 17.30 9.77
CA ASN A 265 -12.62 18.74 9.94
C ASN A 265 -11.66 19.37 8.92
N LEU A 266 -10.97 18.62 8.05
CA LEU A 266 -9.83 19.11 7.26
C LEU A 266 -9.84 18.74 5.76
N GLY A 267 -10.87 18.04 5.25
CA GLY A 267 -10.96 17.67 3.82
C GLY A 267 -10.21 16.39 3.45
N ASN A 268 -10.36 15.89 2.24
CA ASN A 268 -9.94 14.58 1.74
C ASN A 268 -8.45 14.22 1.96
N TYR A 269 -8.16 13.16 2.72
CA TYR A 269 -6.86 12.93 3.35
C TYR A 269 -6.00 11.79 2.88
N SER A 270 -6.14 11.17 1.81
CA SER A 270 -5.05 10.35 1.30
C SER A 270 -4.42 11.07 0.10
N GLN A 271 -3.62 12.11 0.39
CA GLN A 271 -3.00 12.91 -0.67
C GLN A 271 -1.77 12.24 -1.28
N ILE A 272 -1.10 11.34 -0.54
CA ILE A 272 0.13 10.71 -1.01
C ILE A 272 0.10 9.19 -0.79
N PRO A 273 0.89 8.41 -1.54
CA PRO A 273 1.01 6.97 -1.37
C PRO A 273 1.43 6.55 0.03
N VAL A 274 0.90 5.42 0.47
CA VAL A 274 1.28 4.80 1.74
C VAL A 274 1.96 3.47 1.48
N LEU A 275 3.16 3.29 2.03
CA LEU A 275 3.95 2.05 2.01
C LEU A 275 3.88 1.40 3.38
N VAL A 276 3.42 0.16 3.44
CA VAL A 276 3.38 -0.66 4.66
C VAL A 276 4.47 -1.71 4.57
N LEU A 277 5.44 -1.61 5.47
CA LEU A 277 6.51 -2.58 5.63
C LEU A 277 6.06 -3.63 6.66
N GLN A 278 5.94 -4.86 6.24
CA GLN A 278 5.52 -5.97 7.10
C GLN A 278 6.70 -6.49 7.92
N LEU A 279 6.47 -6.78 9.21
CA LEU A 279 7.50 -7.18 10.17
C LEU A 279 7.38 -8.65 10.56
#